data_1d57d0fffe22dc6dbdbd320d4d85f7ff
#
_entry.id   1d57d0fffe22dc6dbdbd320d4d85f7ff
#
_cell.length_a   1.000
_cell.length_b   1.000
_cell.length_c   1.000
_cell.angle_alpha   90.00
_cell.angle_beta   90.00
_cell.angle_gamma   90.00
#
_symmetry.space_group_name_H-M   'P 1'
#
loop_
_entity.id
_entity.type
_entity.pdbx_description
1 polymer ?
#
loop_
_entity_poly.entity_id
_entity_poly.type
_entity_poly.pdbx_seq_one_letter_code
_entity_poly.pdbx_strand_id
1 'polypeptide(L)' 'MPDRAAKLQRQFGQAVRTERKAHQLTQQQLAFEAQLSLTYIGEIERGQRMVSLDTLQRLAGAFKLTAADLLAKAKI' A
#
# COMPACT_ATOMS: atom_id res chain seq x y z
N MET A 1 15.70 -2.98 20.31
CA MET A 1 14.68 -1.94 20.10
C MET A 1 13.73 -2.38 19.00
N PRO A 2 12.43 -2.31 19.23
CA PRO A 2 11.51 -2.56 18.12
C PRO A 2 11.70 -1.51 17.03
N ASP A 3 11.74 -1.97 15.81
CA ASP A 3 11.86 -1.07 14.67
C ASP A 3 10.48 -0.52 14.33
N ARG A 4 10.26 0.74 14.68
CA ARG A 4 8.99 1.42 14.42
C ARG A 4 8.66 1.49 12.93
N ALA A 5 9.68 1.76 12.11
CA ALA A 5 9.49 1.84 10.68
C ALA A 5 9.06 0.49 10.11
N ALA A 6 9.67 -0.60 10.57
CA ALA A 6 9.30 -1.94 10.12
C ALA A 6 7.86 -2.28 10.48
N LYS A 7 7.40 -1.87 11.67
CA LYS A 7 6.02 -2.09 12.07
C LYS A 7 5.04 -1.33 11.17
N LEU A 8 5.34 -0.05 10.91
CA LEU A 8 4.51 0.76 10.02
C LEU A 8 4.47 0.19 8.61
N GLN A 9 5.61 -0.26 8.10
CA GLN A 9 5.69 -0.87 6.79
C GLN A 9 4.82 -2.12 6.68
N ARG A 10 4.84 -2.97 7.71
CA ARG A 10 4.01 -4.18 7.73
C ARG A 10 2.52 -3.84 7.80
N GLN A 11 2.15 -2.89 8.66
CA GLN A 11 0.75 -2.48 8.80
C GLN A 11 0.23 -1.90 7.48
N PHE A 12 1.01 -1.03 6.86
CA PHE A 12 0.63 -0.41 5.61
C PHE A 12 0.56 -1.44 4.47
N GLY A 13 1.57 -2.28 4.36
CA GLY A 13 1.62 -3.32 3.33
C GLY A 13 0.44 -4.28 3.43
N GLN A 14 0.07 -4.68 4.65
CA GLN A 14 -1.07 -5.54 4.87
C GLN A 14 -2.38 -4.87 4.44
N ALA A 15 -2.52 -3.58 4.74
CA ALA A 15 -3.72 -2.83 4.34
C ALA A 15 -3.81 -2.73 2.81
N VAL A 16 -2.69 -2.49 2.13
CA VAL A 16 -2.66 -2.44 0.67
C VAL A 16 -3.09 -3.79 0.08
N ARG A 17 -2.54 -4.88 0.60
CA ARG A 17 -2.88 -6.22 0.11
C ARG A 17 -4.37 -6.52 0.33
N THR A 18 -4.88 -6.23 1.53
CA THR A 18 -6.29 -6.47 1.86
C THR A 18 -7.20 -5.66 0.94
N GLU A 19 -6.88 -4.38 0.76
CA GLU A 19 -7.68 -3.52 -0.09
C GLU A 19 -7.62 -3.94 -1.56
N ARG A 20 -6.42 -4.33 -2.02
CA ARG A 20 -6.25 -4.84 -3.37
C ARG A 20 -7.15 -6.05 -3.64
N LYS A 21 -7.15 -7.00 -2.71
CA LYS A 21 -7.98 -8.20 -2.86
C LYS A 21 -9.46 -7.87 -2.80
N ALA A 22 -9.84 -6.91 -1.96
CA ALA A 22 -11.24 -6.46 -1.88
C ALA A 22 -11.71 -5.85 -3.20
N HIS A 23 -10.80 -5.22 -3.94
CA HIS A 23 -11.10 -4.67 -5.27
C HIS A 23 -10.89 -5.70 -6.38
N GLN A 24 -10.54 -6.95 -6.05
CA GLN A 24 -10.34 -8.03 -7.00
C GLN A 24 -9.24 -7.72 -8.02
N LEU A 25 -8.21 -7.03 -7.57
CA LEU A 25 -7.07 -6.67 -8.41
C LEU A 25 -5.91 -7.61 -8.16
N THR A 26 -5.18 -7.96 -9.24
CA THR A 26 -3.86 -8.59 -9.10
C THR A 26 -2.84 -7.50 -8.72
N GLN A 27 -1.65 -7.92 -8.28
CA GLN A 27 -0.57 -6.96 -8.03
C GLN A 27 -0.23 -6.17 -9.30
N GLN A 28 -0.24 -6.84 -10.45
CA GLN A 28 0.06 -6.21 -11.73
C GLN A 28 -0.99 -5.15 -12.08
N GLN A 29 -2.26 -5.45 -11.86
CA GLN A 29 -3.34 -4.51 -12.10
C GLN A 29 -3.24 -3.30 -11.19
N LEU A 30 -2.94 -3.52 -9.90
CA LEU A 30 -2.74 -2.41 -8.97
C LEU A 30 -1.54 -1.55 -9.40
N ALA A 31 -0.44 -2.18 -9.81
CA ALA A 31 0.74 -1.46 -10.26
C ALA A 31 0.39 -0.54 -11.45
N PHE A 32 -0.38 -1.06 -12.39
CA PHE A 32 -0.83 -0.27 -13.55
C PHE A 32 -1.71 0.91 -13.11
N GLU A 33 -2.71 0.65 -12.27
CA GLU A 33 -3.64 1.69 -11.81
C GLU A 33 -2.94 2.77 -10.99
N ALA A 34 -1.98 2.38 -10.16
CA ALA A 34 -1.25 3.31 -9.30
C ALA A 34 -0.03 3.93 -10.00
N GLN A 35 0.29 3.48 -11.22
CA GLN A 35 1.48 3.92 -11.96
C GLN A 35 2.76 3.65 -11.17
N LEU A 36 2.84 2.45 -10.61
CA LEU A 36 4.00 1.96 -9.86
C LEU A 36 4.49 0.66 -10.49
N SER A 37 5.73 0.28 -10.22
CA SER A 37 6.26 -0.97 -10.72
C SER A 37 5.66 -2.16 -9.97
N LEU A 38 5.56 -3.29 -10.65
CA LEU A 38 5.10 -4.54 -10.04
C LEU A 38 6.01 -4.96 -8.88
N THR A 39 7.32 -4.83 -9.06
CA THR A 39 8.29 -5.16 -8.02
C THR A 39 8.05 -4.32 -6.77
N TYR A 40 7.80 -3.02 -6.95
CA TYR A 40 7.57 -2.11 -5.83
C TYR A 40 6.28 -2.47 -5.08
N ILE A 41 5.21 -2.80 -5.81
CA ILE A 41 3.96 -3.25 -5.18
C ILE A 41 4.22 -4.48 -4.30
N GLY A 42 4.95 -5.46 -4.81
CA GLY A 42 5.27 -6.65 -4.03
C GLY A 42 6.07 -6.33 -2.78
N GLU A 43 7.06 -5.44 -2.88
CA GLU A 43 7.86 -5.02 -1.74
C GLU A 43 7.00 -4.30 -0.69
N ILE A 44 6.10 -3.42 -1.13
CA ILE A 44 5.18 -2.72 -0.23
C ILE A 44 4.31 -3.71 0.54
N GLU A 45 3.71 -4.65 -0.18
CA GLU A 45 2.81 -5.62 0.45
C GLU A 45 3.52 -6.55 1.43
N ARG A 46 4.81 -6.81 1.20
CA ARG A 46 5.61 -7.61 2.13
C ARG A 46 6.17 -6.81 3.30
N GLY A 47 5.87 -5.50 3.36
CA GLY A 47 6.35 -4.65 4.44
C GLY A 47 7.82 -4.31 4.34
N GLN A 48 8.38 -4.30 3.14
CA GLN A 48 9.81 -4.11 2.90
C GLN A 48 10.18 -2.69 2.49
N ARG A 49 9.20 -1.81 2.32
CA ARG A 49 9.45 -0.45 1.84
C ARG A 49 8.62 0.56 2.63
N MET A 50 9.25 1.68 2.95
CA MET A 50 8.53 2.85 3.42
C MET A 50 8.07 3.63 2.19
N VAL A 51 6.79 4.03 2.16
CA VAL A 51 6.25 4.73 0.99
C VAL A 51 6.35 6.24 1.19
N SER A 52 6.52 6.95 0.09
CA SER A 52 6.45 8.40 0.06
C SER A 52 4.98 8.84 0.10
N LEU A 53 4.75 10.12 0.37
CA LEU A 53 3.40 10.69 0.27
C LEU A 53 2.84 10.54 -1.13
N ASP A 54 3.68 10.71 -2.15
CA ASP A 54 3.26 10.53 -3.55
C ASP A 54 2.80 9.10 -3.80
N THR A 55 3.57 8.10 -3.35
CA THR A 55 3.18 6.70 -3.48
C THR A 55 1.88 6.42 -2.73
N LEU A 56 1.75 6.95 -1.51
CA LEU A 56 0.53 6.80 -0.72
C LEU A 56 -0.69 7.31 -1.48
N GLN A 57 -0.60 8.49 -2.09
CA GLN A 57 -1.70 9.06 -2.86
C GLN A 57 -2.01 8.24 -4.10
N ARG A 58 -0.99 7.71 -4.79
CA ARG A 58 -1.19 6.87 -5.96
C ARG A 58 -1.93 5.59 -5.62
N LEU A 59 -1.56 4.95 -4.52
CA LEU A 59 -2.23 3.74 -4.04
C LEU A 59 -3.67 4.03 -3.62
N ALA A 60 -3.88 5.06 -2.84
CA ALA A 60 -5.22 5.45 -2.40
C ALA A 60 -6.11 5.75 -3.61
N GLY A 61 -5.59 6.49 -4.60
CA GLY A 61 -6.33 6.82 -5.80
C GLY A 61 -6.73 5.58 -6.60
N ALA A 62 -5.84 4.58 -6.68
CA ALA A 62 -6.15 3.32 -7.35
C ALA A 62 -7.32 2.59 -6.69
N PHE A 63 -7.47 2.74 -5.37
CA PHE A 63 -8.59 2.18 -4.62
C PHE A 63 -9.78 3.12 -4.49
N LYS A 64 -9.71 4.31 -5.11
CA LYS A 64 -10.74 5.34 -5.02
C LYS A 64 -10.97 5.80 -3.58
N LEU A 65 -9.88 5.87 -2.84
CA LEU A 65 -9.84 6.31 -1.45
C LEU A 65 -9.01 7.60 -1.35
N THR A 66 -9.19 8.33 -0.24
CA THR A 66 -8.23 9.36 0.12
C THR A 66 -7.04 8.70 0.83
N ALA A 67 -5.91 9.40 0.89
CA ALA A 67 -4.76 8.92 1.65
C ALA A 67 -5.15 8.69 3.12
N ALA A 68 -5.97 9.58 3.69
CA ALA A 68 -6.44 9.43 5.07
C ALA A 68 -7.25 8.14 5.25
N ASP A 69 -8.12 7.81 4.30
CA ASP A 69 -8.91 6.58 4.35
C ASP A 69 -8.02 5.34 4.33
N LEU A 70 -7.00 5.36 3.47
CA LEU A 70 -6.09 4.22 3.37
C LEU A 70 -5.28 4.05 4.66
N LEU A 71 -4.81 5.14 5.24
CA LEU A 71 -4.10 5.11 6.51
C LEU A 71 -5.00 4.60 7.63
N ALA A 72 -6.27 5.01 7.65
CA ALA A 72 -7.22 4.52 8.64
C ALA A 72 -7.41 3.01 8.53
N LYS A 73 -7.48 2.47 7.32
CA LYS A 73 -7.58 1.03 7.09
C LYS A 73 -6.33 0.29 7.57
N ALA A 74 -5.18 0.94 7.51
CA ALA A 74 -3.93 0.39 8.02
C ALA A 74 -3.78 0.57 9.54
N LYS A 75 -4.72 1.27 10.17
CA LYS A 75 -4.71 1.57 11.60
C LYS A 75 -3.48 2.39 12.01
N ILE A 76 -3.12 3.30 11.15
CA ILE A 76 -2.00 4.21 11.36
C ILE A 76 -2.52 5.59 11.74
#